data_dfbc6973d9f6f14a25de0e87d51822c1
#
_entry.id   dfbc6973d9f6f14a25de0e87d51822c1
#
_cell.length_a   1.000
_cell.length_b   1.000
_cell.length_c   1.000
_cell.angle_alpha   90.00
_cell.angle_beta   90.00
_cell.angle_gamma   90.00
#
_symmetry.space_group_name_H-M   'P 1'
#
loop_
_entity.id
_entity.type
_entity.pdbx_description
1 polymer ?
#
loop_
_entity_poly.entity_id
_entity_poly.type
_entity_poly.pdbx_seq_one_letter_code
_entity_poly.pdbx_strand_id
1 'polypeptide(L)'
;MPNVEIAFKPQSLKNTFGEYVSEHGLTQLRIAETEKYAHVTFFFNGGVEKQYPGESRILVDSPKEVATYDQKPSMSAYEVAVKAINAINADTLDVIILNFANCDMVGHTGVFDAAKAAVEAVDTCVGSVVKAVTDHGGVALITADHGNADKMYEADGSPFTAHTTNVVPFIVVGRNDVKLREGGVLADIAPTMLKLLNMEQPEEMTGKSIIL
;
A
#
# COMPACT_ATOMS: atom_id res chain seq x y z
N MET A 1 27.18 -17.03 -1.32
CA MET A 1 28.60 -16.65 -1.15
C MET A 1 29.29 -17.82 -0.47
N PRO A 2 30.44 -18.32 -0.96
CA PRO A 2 31.22 -19.31 -0.24
C PRO A 2 31.80 -18.69 1.03
N ASN A 3 31.94 -19.47 2.09
CA ASN A 3 32.51 -19.06 3.39
C ASN A 3 31.69 -18.04 4.19
N VAL A 4 30.38 -18.04 4.06
CA VAL A 4 29.48 -17.22 4.87
C VAL A 4 28.46 -18.12 5.56
N GLU A 5 28.34 -18.01 6.87
CA GLU A 5 27.25 -18.62 7.64
C GLU A 5 26.08 -17.67 7.74
N ILE A 6 24.85 -18.18 7.64
CA ILE A 6 23.63 -17.40 7.74
C ILE A 6 23.08 -17.57 9.16
N ALA A 7 23.12 -16.49 9.96
CA ALA A 7 22.63 -16.50 11.35
C ALA A 7 21.11 -16.70 11.39
N PHE A 8 20.37 -16.07 10.48
CA PHE A 8 18.91 -16.22 10.34
C PHE A 8 18.59 -16.68 8.93
N LYS A 9 18.14 -17.92 8.79
CA LYS A 9 17.74 -18.45 7.49
C LYS A 9 16.47 -17.75 7.01
N PRO A 10 16.34 -17.46 5.68
CA PRO A 10 15.08 -17.00 5.12
C PRO A 10 13.96 -17.99 5.46
N GLN A 11 12.82 -17.46 5.92
CA GLN A 11 11.62 -18.24 6.14
C GLN A 11 10.78 -18.23 4.86
N SER A 12 10.29 -19.38 4.44
CA SER A 12 9.24 -19.45 3.43
C SER A 12 7.91 -19.16 4.12
N LEU A 13 7.26 -18.07 3.73
CA LEU A 13 5.93 -17.73 4.21
C LEU A 13 4.90 -18.52 3.40
N LYS A 14 3.89 -19.06 4.08
CA LYS A 14 2.73 -19.71 3.49
C LYS A 14 1.48 -18.89 3.78
N ASN A 15 0.48 -19.07 2.96
CA ASN A 15 -0.79 -18.38 3.12
C ASN A 15 -0.61 -16.86 3.23
N THR A 16 0.35 -16.28 2.48
CA THR A 16 0.38 -14.83 2.32
C THR A 16 -0.94 -14.38 1.72
N PHE A 17 -1.35 -13.14 1.96
CA PHE A 17 -2.66 -12.67 1.50
C PHE A 17 -2.88 -12.92 0.01
N GLY A 18 -1.87 -12.62 -0.83
CA GLY A 18 -1.96 -12.85 -2.29
C GLY A 18 -2.06 -14.32 -2.70
N GLU A 19 -1.34 -15.21 -2.02
CA GLU A 19 -1.43 -16.65 -2.21
C GLU A 19 -2.81 -17.16 -1.81
N TYR A 20 -3.27 -16.78 -0.63
CA TYR A 20 -4.51 -17.25 -0.04
C TYR A 20 -5.75 -16.86 -0.87
N VAL A 21 -5.87 -15.60 -1.29
CA VAL A 21 -6.99 -15.18 -2.16
C VAL A 21 -6.94 -15.85 -3.53
N SER A 22 -5.75 -16.09 -4.07
CA SER A 22 -5.55 -16.82 -5.32
C SER A 22 -6.01 -18.28 -5.23
N GLU A 23 -5.69 -18.98 -4.14
CA GLU A 23 -6.13 -20.35 -3.91
C GLU A 23 -7.65 -20.49 -3.76
N HIS A 24 -8.32 -19.40 -3.37
CA HIS A 24 -9.77 -19.31 -3.31
C HIS A 24 -10.42 -18.80 -4.61
N GLY A 25 -9.63 -18.69 -5.69
CA GLY A 25 -10.11 -18.33 -7.02
C GLY A 25 -10.45 -16.85 -7.20
N LEU A 26 -10.03 -15.97 -6.29
CA LEU A 26 -10.24 -14.54 -6.40
C LEU A 26 -9.21 -13.88 -7.30
N THR A 27 -9.65 -12.83 -7.98
CA THR A 27 -8.82 -11.98 -8.85
C THR A 27 -8.23 -10.81 -8.06
N GLN A 28 -6.99 -10.46 -8.38
CA GLN A 28 -6.31 -9.38 -7.67
C GLN A 28 -5.42 -8.54 -8.59
N LEU A 29 -5.33 -7.25 -8.30
CA LEU A 29 -4.44 -6.31 -8.97
C LEU A 29 -3.40 -5.75 -7.99
N ARG A 30 -2.14 -5.67 -8.43
CA ARG A 30 -1.06 -4.93 -7.79
C ARG A 30 -0.71 -3.74 -8.66
N ILE A 31 -0.73 -2.54 -8.09
CA ILE A 31 -0.46 -1.32 -8.85
C ILE A 31 0.35 -0.33 -8.02
N ALA A 32 1.44 0.13 -8.58
CA ALA A 32 2.27 1.21 -8.04
C ALA A 32 3.16 1.80 -9.14
N GLU A 33 3.78 2.92 -8.84
CA GLU A 33 4.88 3.42 -9.66
C GLU A 33 6.21 2.74 -9.27
N THR A 34 7.27 2.91 -10.08
CA THR A 34 8.55 2.18 -10.02
C THR A 34 9.10 2.04 -8.61
N GLU A 35 9.13 3.13 -7.83
CA GLU A 35 9.74 3.19 -6.50
C GLU A 35 9.04 2.27 -5.47
N LYS A 36 7.78 1.98 -5.65
CA LYS A 36 6.97 1.17 -4.73
C LYS A 36 6.40 -0.11 -5.37
N TYR A 37 6.79 -0.41 -6.61
CA TYR A 37 6.29 -1.61 -7.29
C TYR A 37 6.67 -2.91 -6.58
N ALA A 38 7.92 -3.03 -6.15
CA ALA A 38 8.37 -4.20 -5.38
C ALA A 38 7.62 -4.35 -4.05
N HIS A 39 7.17 -3.24 -3.44
CA HIS A 39 6.43 -3.26 -2.17
C HIS A 39 5.05 -3.92 -2.33
N VAL A 40 4.35 -3.64 -3.43
CA VAL A 40 3.03 -4.24 -3.70
C VAL A 40 3.10 -5.58 -4.42
N THR A 41 4.27 -6.03 -4.86
CA THR A 41 4.48 -7.31 -5.56
C THR A 41 5.36 -8.26 -4.75
N PHE A 42 6.67 -8.23 -4.95
CA PHE A 42 7.63 -9.15 -4.35
C PHE A 42 7.55 -9.19 -2.81
N PHE A 43 7.59 -8.02 -2.14
CA PHE A 43 7.53 -7.98 -0.68
C PHE A 43 6.16 -8.36 -0.14
N PHE A 44 5.09 -7.90 -0.78
CA PHE A 44 3.72 -8.25 -0.39
C PHE A 44 3.43 -9.74 -0.56
N ASN A 45 4.09 -10.40 -1.52
CA ASN A 45 4.01 -11.85 -1.74
C ASN A 45 5.03 -12.65 -0.92
N GLY A 46 5.59 -12.04 0.14
CA GLY A 46 6.51 -12.74 1.04
C GLY A 46 7.84 -13.17 0.40
N GLY A 47 8.33 -12.42 -0.60
CA GLY A 47 9.56 -12.71 -1.33
C GLY A 47 9.36 -13.62 -2.54
N VAL A 48 8.12 -13.86 -2.97
CA VAL A 48 7.80 -14.62 -4.17
C VAL A 48 7.64 -13.69 -5.36
N GLU A 49 8.53 -13.81 -6.36
CA GLU A 49 8.51 -12.99 -7.58
C GLU A 49 7.39 -13.38 -8.54
N LYS A 50 7.07 -14.67 -8.60
CA LYS A 50 6.05 -15.20 -9.50
C LYS A 50 4.66 -14.68 -9.14
N GLN A 51 3.91 -14.26 -10.15
CA GLN A 51 2.48 -13.95 -10.00
C GLN A 51 1.68 -15.19 -9.60
N TYR A 52 0.76 -15.02 -8.67
CA TYR A 52 -0.22 -16.05 -8.35
C TYR A 52 -1.31 -16.12 -9.43
N PRO A 53 -1.99 -17.25 -9.60
CA PRO A 53 -3.18 -17.34 -10.46
C PRO A 53 -4.19 -16.24 -10.09
N GLY A 54 -4.75 -15.56 -11.08
CA GLY A 54 -5.66 -14.42 -10.86
C GLY A 54 -5.00 -13.11 -10.44
N GLU A 55 -3.66 -13.08 -10.22
CA GLU A 55 -2.91 -11.85 -9.95
C GLU A 55 -2.53 -11.15 -11.26
N SER A 56 -2.88 -9.88 -11.36
CA SER A 56 -2.42 -8.97 -12.41
C SER A 56 -1.57 -7.84 -11.80
N ARG A 57 -0.70 -7.25 -12.61
CA ARG A 57 0.24 -6.21 -12.16
C ARG A 57 0.25 -5.05 -13.14
N ILE A 58 0.19 -3.83 -12.62
CA ILE A 58 0.36 -2.59 -13.39
C ILE A 58 1.53 -1.81 -12.79
N LEU A 59 2.60 -1.67 -13.57
CA LEU A 59 3.71 -0.78 -13.27
C LEU A 59 3.48 0.56 -13.99
N VAL A 60 3.65 1.65 -13.26
CA VAL A 60 3.74 3.01 -13.79
C VAL A 60 5.17 3.49 -13.62
N ASP A 61 5.77 4.05 -14.67
CA ASP A 61 7.11 4.62 -14.55
C ASP A 61 7.11 5.82 -13.61
N SER A 62 8.02 5.84 -12.62
CA SER A 62 8.29 7.07 -11.86
C SER A 62 8.97 8.11 -12.75
N PRO A 63 8.83 9.42 -12.45
CA PRO A 63 9.42 10.48 -13.25
C PRO A 63 10.92 10.31 -13.42
N LYS A 64 11.39 10.25 -14.67
CA LYS A 64 12.83 10.14 -15.04
C LYS A 64 13.44 11.47 -15.44
N GLU A 65 12.60 12.49 -15.61
CA GLU A 65 12.99 13.83 -16.06
C GLU A 65 13.48 14.75 -14.92
N VAL A 66 13.37 14.31 -13.67
CA VAL A 66 13.81 15.08 -12.48
C VAL A 66 14.93 14.34 -11.75
N ALA A 67 15.85 15.08 -11.15
CA ALA A 67 16.95 14.49 -10.38
C ALA A 67 16.48 14.00 -9.00
N THR A 68 15.55 14.71 -8.38
CA THR A 68 14.94 14.42 -7.09
C THR A 68 13.44 14.72 -7.12
N TYR A 69 12.64 14.01 -6.34
CA TYR A 69 11.18 14.07 -6.43
C TYR A 69 10.55 15.32 -5.81
N ASP A 70 11.30 16.14 -5.07
CA ASP A 70 10.87 17.48 -4.66
C ASP A 70 10.63 18.41 -5.86
N GLN A 71 11.31 18.16 -7.01
CA GLN A 71 11.09 18.90 -8.25
C GLN A 71 9.79 18.51 -8.99
N LYS A 72 9.19 17.36 -8.64
CA LYS A 72 7.91 16.90 -9.15
C LYS A 72 7.15 16.13 -8.06
N PRO A 73 6.59 16.80 -7.05
CA PRO A 73 5.97 16.16 -5.88
C PRO A 73 4.79 15.25 -6.21
N SER A 74 4.06 15.52 -7.31
CA SER A 74 2.99 14.64 -7.76
C SER A 74 3.50 13.29 -8.28
N MET A 75 4.81 13.18 -8.56
CA MET A 75 5.41 11.99 -9.16
C MET A 75 4.53 11.44 -10.30
N SER A 76 4.14 10.18 -10.24
CA SER A 76 3.22 9.56 -11.20
C SER A 76 1.85 9.21 -10.58
N ALA A 77 1.49 9.81 -9.43
CA ALA A 77 0.26 9.46 -8.70
C ALA A 77 -1.01 9.58 -9.55
N TYR A 78 -1.13 10.63 -10.35
CA TYR A 78 -2.31 10.81 -11.21
C TYR A 78 -2.45 9.70 -12.26
N GLU A 79 -1.34 9.24 -12.86
CA GLU A 79 -1.37 8.12 -13.80
C GLU A 79 -1.71 6.80 -13.10
N VAL A 80 -1.15 6.55 -11.92
CA VAL A 80 -1.51 5.41 -11.05
C VAL A 80 -3.00 5.43 -10.76
N ALA A 81 -3.56 6.57 -10.35
CA ALA A 81 -4.97 6.72 -10.04
C ALA A 81 -5.86 6.44 -11.27
N VAL A 82 -5.52 6.99 -12.44
CA VAL A 82 -6.28 6.77 -13.68
C VAL A 82 -6.29 5.28 -14.06
N LYS A 83 -5.14 4.60 -13.99
CA LYS A 83 -5.04 3.16 -14.30
C LYS A 83 -5.81 2.32 -13.28
N ALA A 84 -5.75 2.67 -11.99
CA ALA A 84 -6.53 2.01 -10.96
C ALA A 84 -8.04 2.18 -11.18
N ILE A 85 -8.51 3.41 -11.46
CA ILE A 85 -9.92 3.69 -11.75
C ILE A 85 -10.40 2.92 -12.98
N ASN A 86 -9.60 2.86 -14.05
CA ASN A 86 -9.96 2.07 -15.24
C ASN A 86 -10.08 0.58 -14.90
N ALA A 87 -9.20 0.04 -14.05
CA ALA A 87 -9.27 -1.35 -13.61
C ALA A 87 -10.50 -1.61 -12.73
N ILE A 88 -10.85 -0.68 -11.83
CA ILE A 88 -12.07 -0.74 -11.01
C ILE A 88 -13.30 -0.73 -11.90
N ASN A 89 -13.37 0.19 -12.88
CA ASN A 89 -14.50 0.33 -13.78
C ASN A 89 -14.70 -0.87 -14.71
N ALA A 90 -13.68 -1.71 -14.92
CA ALA A 90 -13.81 -2.96 -15.65
C ALA A 90 -14.58 -4.04 -14.88
N ASP A 91 -14.77 -3.87 -13.58
CA ASP A 91 -15.57 -4.70 -12.67
C ASP A 91 -15.24 -6.21 -12.74
N THR A 92 -13.94 -6.52 -12.82
CA THR A 92 -13.41 -7.88 -12.97
C THR A 92 -12.46 -8.29 -11.84
N LEU A 93 -12.29 -7.43 -10.84
CA LEU A 93 -11.32 -7.61 -9.77
C LEU A 93 -12.02 -7.69 -8.41
N ASP A 94 -11.62 -8.67 -7.61
CA ASP A 94 -12.08 -8.82 -6.23
C ASP A 94 -11.25 -7.98 -5.25
N VAL A 95 -9.94 -7.84 -5.53
CA VAL A 95 -8.99 -7.15 -4.64
C VAL A 95 -8.03 -6.27 -5.42
N ILE A 96 -7.72 -5.10 -4.88
CA ILE A 96 -6.69 -4.19 -5.42
C ILE A 96 -5.75 -3.80 -4.28
N ILE A 97 -4.45 -3.97 -4.50
CA ILE A 97 -3.38 -3.44 -3.64
C ILE A 97 -2.67 -2.33 -4.42
N LEU A 98 -2.82 -1.12 -3.93
CA LEU A 98 -2.28 0.09 -4.54
C LEU A 98 -1.36 0.81 -3.56
N ASN A 99 -0.23 1.32 -4.04
CA ASN A 99 0.65 2.20 -3.28
C ASN A 99 0.90 3.50 -4.04
N PHE A 100 0.75 4.64 -3.36
CA PHE A 100 1.21 5.95 -3.81
C PHE A 100 2.54 6.24 -3.13
N ALA A 101 3.60 6.39 -3.91
CA ALA A 101 4.96 6.54 -3.43
C ALA A 101 5.28 7.93 -2.85
N ASN A 102 4.45 8.91 -3.13
CA ASN A 102 4.76 10.33 -3.00
C ASN A 102 5.18 10.78 -1.61
N CYS A 103 4.38 10.45 -0.56
CA CYS A 103 4.64 10.95 0.79
C CYS A 103 5.99 10.45 1.33
N ASP A 104 6.37 9.21 0.99
CA ASP A 104 7.65 8.65 1.38
C ASP A 104 8.80 9.22 0.53
N MET A 105 8.71 9.11 -0.79
CA MET A 105 9.80 9.48 -1.69
C MET A 105 10.12 10.97 -1.65
N VAL A 106 9.10 11.83 -1.59
CA VAL A 106 9.26 13.28 -1.47
C VAL A 106 9.67 13.66 -0.04
N GLY A 107 9.12 12.99 0.97
CA GLY A 107 9.49 13.20 2.38
C GLY A 107 10.99 13.01 2.61
N HIS A 108 11.61 12.01 1.97
CA HIS A 108 13.05 11.78 2.05
C HIS A 108 13.91 12.94 1.52
N THR A 109 13.36 13.85 0.73
CA THR A 109 14.09 15.02 0.25
C THR A 109 14.28 16.10 1.34
N GLY A 110 13.47 16.09 2.39
CA GLY A 110 13.50 17.07 3.46
C GLY A 110 12.93 18.44 3.06
N VAL A 111 12.33 18.56 1.87
CA VAL A 111 11.73 19.81 1.36
C VAL A 111 10.26 19.88 1.76
N PHE A 112 9.94 20.67 2.79
CA PHE A 112 8.59 20.74 3.38
C PHE A 112 7.49 21.09 2.38
N ASP A 113 7.67 22.14 1.57
CA ASP A 113 6.66 22.56 0.61
C ASP A 113 6.40 21.49 -0.47
N ALA A 114 7.44 20.77 -0.85
CA ALA A 114 7.31 19.62 -1.76
C ALA A 114 6.57 18.45 -1.11
N ALA A 115 6.88 18.12 0.14
CA ALA A 115 6.16 17.08 0.89
C ALA A 115 4.68 17.43 1.06
N LYS A 116 4.35 18.70 1.35
CA LYS A 116 2.98 19.21 1.40
C LYS A 116 2.27 19.02 0.06
N ALA A 117 2.90 19.43 -1.05
CA ALA A 117 2.33 19.25 -2.40
C ALA A 117 2.17 17.76 -2.78
N ALA A 118 3.06 16.90 -2.30
CA ALA A 118 2.94 15.45 -2.47
C ALA A 118 1.70 14.89 -1.75
N VAL A 119 1.45 15.32 -0.51
CA VAL A 119 0.25 14.92 0.25
C VAL A 119 -1.03 15.40 -0.44
N GLU A 120 -1.07 16.66 -0.93
CA GLU A 120 -2.21 17.22 -1.66
C GLU A 120 -2.51 16.44 -2.96
N ALA A 121 -1.48 16.02 -3.68
CA ALA A 121 -1.63 15.19 -4.88
C ALA A 121 -2.18 13.79 -4.54
N VAL A 122 -1.66 13.16 -3.47
CA VAL A 122 -2.13 11.85 -3.01
C VAL A 122 -3.58 11.94 -2.52
N ASP A 123 -3.95 12.95 -1.74
CA ASP A 123 -5.31 13.16 -1.26
C ASP A 123 -6.32 13.24 -2.43
N THR A 124 -5.99 14.01 -3.46
CA THR A 124 -6.79 14.12 -4.68
C THR A 124 -6.95 12.77 -5.39
N CYS A 125 -5.85 12.02 -5.52
CA CYS A 125 -5.85 10.72 -6.17
C CYS A 125 -6.62 9.67 -5.37
N VAL A 126 -6.41 9.61 -4.05
CA VAL A 126 -7.12 8.73 -3.13
C VAL A 126 -8.62 9.01 -3.19
N GLY A 127 -9.03 10.28 -3.12
CA GLY A 127 -10.45 10.66 -3.24
C GLY A 127 -11.10 10.13 -4.51
N SER A 128 -10.40 10.22 -5.65
CA SER A 128 -10.89 9.75 -6.94
C SER A 128 -10.98 8.22 -7.01
N VAL A 129 -9.97 7.51 -6.50
CA VAL A 129 -9.95 6.03 -6.46
C VAL A 129 -11.02 5.50 -5.51
N VAL A 130 -11.13 6.08 -4.31
CA VAL A 130 -12.16 5.70 -3.32
C VAL A 130 -13.56 5.90 -3.88
N LYS A 131 -13.80 7.02 -4.58
CA LYS A 131 -15.08 7.25 -5.26
C LYS A 131 -15.38 6.13 -6.25
N ALA A 132 -14.43 5.74 -7.09
CA ALA A 132 -14.63 4.66 -8.04
C ALA A 132 -14.93 3.33 -7.34
N VAL A 133 -14.22 2.99 -6.25
CA VAL A 133 -14.47 1.79 -5.44
C VAL A 133 -15.89 1.80 -4.88
N THR A 134 -16.32 2.90 -4.27
CA THR A 134 -17.63 2.99 -3.63
C THR A 134 -18.78 3.05 -4.65
N ASP A 135 -18.58 3.64 -5.81
CA ASP A 135 -19.55 3.65 -6.91
C ASP A 135 -19.85 2.20 -7.41
N HIS A 136 -18.91 1.27 -7.25
CA HIS A 136 -19.07 -0.17 -7.54
C HIS A 136 -19.46 -1.01 -6.31
N GLY A 137 -19.84 -0.36 -5.19
CA GLY A 137 -20.22 -1.07 -3.96
C GLY A 137 -19.06 -1.72 -3.22
N GLY A 138 -17.83 -1.38 -3.59
CA GLY A 138 -16.61 -1.88 -2.95
C GLY A 138 -16.28 -1.17 -1.63
N VAL A 139 -15.26 -1.68 -0.95
CA VAL A 139 -14.73 -1.14 0.32
C VAL A 139 -13.28 -0.74 0.13
N ALA A 140 -12.92 0.47 0.54
CA ALA A 140 -11.54 0.93 0.54
C ALA A 140 -10.98 0.95 1.97
N LEU A 141 -9.79 0.37 2.13
CA LEU A 141 -8.95 0.49 3.32
C LEU A 141 -7.78 1.43 2.97
N ILE A 142 -7.67 2.53 3.69
CA ILE A 142 -6.64 3.54 3.46
C ILE A 142 -5.71 3.55 4.67
N THR A 143 -4.42 3.35 4.43
CA THR A 143 -3.39 3.32 5.47
C THR A 143 -2.03 3.69 4.90
N ALA A 144 -1.00 3.67 5.74
CA ALA A 144 0.40 3.70 5.34
C ALA A 144 1.16 2.55 5.99
N ASP A 145 2.27 2.15 5.40
CA ASP A 145 3.18 1.12 5.93
C ASP A 145 4.11 1.67 7.02
N HIS A 146 4.40 2.96 6.98
CA HIS A 146 5.18 3.71 7.99
C HIS A 146 4.94 5.21 7.86
N GLY A 147 5.40 5.99 8.82
CA GLY A 147 5.44 7.43 8.75
C GLY A 147 6.73 7.94 8.08
N ASN A 148 6.66 9.11 7.46
CA ASN A 148 7.76 9.85 6.87
C ASN A 148 7.41 11.35 6.81
N ALA A 149 6.51 11.76 5.89
CA ALA A 149 6.09 13.15 5.71
C ALA A 149 5.32 13.75 6.92
N ASP A 150 4.98 12.95 7.91
CA ASP A 150 4.38 13.38 9.17
C ASP A 150 5.38 14.10 10.09
N LYS A 151 6.70 13.97 9.84
CA LYS A 151 7.76 14.70 10.52
C LYS A 151 8.80 15.17 9.50
N MET A 152 8.88 16.48 9.29
CA MET A 152 9.78 17.08 8.29
C MET A 152 10.96 17.84 8.92
N TYR A 153 10.98 18.03 10.24
CA TYR A 153 12.05 18.76 10.95
C TYR A 153 12.50 18.06 12.20
N GLU A 154 13.78 18.19 12.50
CA GLU A 154 14.35 17.86 13.80
C GLU A 154 14.08 19.00 14.81
N ALA A 155 14.39 18.75 16.10
CA ALA A 155 14.18 19.72 17.17
C ALA A 155 15.02 21.00 16.98
N ASP A 156 16.13 20.93 16.29
CA ASP A 156 17.02 22.05 15.96
C ASP A 156 16.62 22.81 14.69
N GLY A 157 15.52 22.38 14.03
CA GLY A 157 15.02 22.96 12.79
C GLY A 157 15.69 22.44 11.52
N SER A 158 16.61 21.51 11.61
CA SER A 158 17.19 20.85 10.44
C SER A 158 16.19 19.90 9.78
N PRO A 159 16.28 19.62 8.45
CA PRO A 159 15.38 18.68 7.78
C PRO A 159 15.47 17.27 8.38
N PHE A 160 14.30 16.67 8.62
CA PHE A 160 14.17 15.24 8.93
C PHE A 160 13.83 14.49 7.65
N THR A 161 14.59 13.44 7.32
CA THR A 161 14.48 12.74 6.03
C THR A 161 14.37 11.21 6.18
N ALA A 162 14.05 10.73 7.38
CA ALA A 162 13.94 9.31 7.69
C ALA A 162 12.48 8.88 7.95
N HIS A 163 12.27 7.58 8.04
CA HIS A 163 10.98 7.07 8.50
C HIS A 163 10.75 7.37 9.98
N THR A 164 9.49 7.53 10.36
CA THR A 164 9.08 7.69 11.76
C THR A 164 8.46 6.40 12.29
N THR A 165 8.42 6.28 13.61
CA THR A 165 7.67 5.24 14.33
C THR A 165 6.30 5.73 14.80
N ASN A 166 5.84 6.87 14.30
CA ASN A 166 4.52 7.40 14.59
C ASN A 166 3.43 6.45 14.08
N VAL A 167 2.29 6.46 14.74
CA VAL A 167 1.13 5.70 14.28
C VAL A 167 0.63 6.23 12.95
N VAL A 168 0.23 5.33 12.06
CA VAL A 168 -0.33 5.66 10.76
C VAL A 168 -1.87 5.60 10.81
N PRO A 169 -2.58 6.35 9.95
CA PRO A 169 -4.03 6.27 9.88
C PRO A 169 -4.50 4.90 9.36
N PHE A 170 -5.68 4.48 9.79
CA PHE A 170 -6.41 3.37 9.20
C PHE A 170 -7.89 3.77 9.02
N ILE A 171 -8.31 3.90 7.77
CA ILE A 171 -9.64 4.42 7.41
C ILE A 171 -10.36 3.37 6.57
N VAL A 172 -11.62 3.09 6.91
CA VAL A 172 -12.51 2.20 6.16
C VAL A 172 -13.60 3.06 5.50
N VAL A 173 -13.74 2.94 4.18
CA VAL A 173 -14.77 3.66 3.39
C VAL A 173 -15.61 2.64 2.64
N GLY A 174 -16.91 2.85 2.57
CA GLY A 174 -17.86 1.94 1.93
C GLY A 174 -18.56 0.98 2.90
N ARG A 175 -18.24 1.00 4.20
CA ARG A 175 -18.86 0.19 5.26
C ARG A 175 -19.13 1.04 6.49
N ASN A 176 -20.27 1.72 6.51
CA ASN A 176 -20.68 2.57 7.64
C ASN A 176 -21.28 1.76 8.82
N ASP A 177 -21.50 0.48 8.61
CA ASP A 177 -22.10 -0.46 9.58
C ASP A 177 -21.04 -1.10 10.51
N VAL A 178 -19.76 -0.96 10.20
CA VAL A 178 -18.68 -1.59 10.98
C VAL A 178 -18.14 -0.67 12.08
N LYS A 179 -17.72 -1.29 13.18
CA LYS A 179 -16.97 -0.61 14.25
C LYS A 179 -15.53 -1.06 14.20
N LEU A 180 -14.61 -0.14 14.40
CA LEU A 180 -13.18 -0.44 14.44
C LEU A 180 -12.69 -0.50 15.88
N ARG A 181 -11.82 -1.47 16.19
CA ARG A 181 -11.08 -1.48 17.45
C ARG A 181 -9.91 -0.51 17.40
N GLU A 182 -9.48 -0.08 18.54
CA GLU A 182 -8.24 0.72 18.70
C GLU A 182 -7.00 -0.19 18.73
N GLY A 183 -5.82 0.40 18.53
CA GLY A 183 -4.52 -0.25 18.69
C GLY A 183 -4.21 -1.32 17.65
N GLY A 184 -4.52 -1.06 16.37
CA GLY A 184 -4.13 -1.92 15.24
C GLY A 184 -2.64 -1.86 14.92
N VAL A 185 -2.16 -2.91 14.24
CA VAL A 185 -0.81 -3.01 13.67
C VAL A 185 -0.88 -3.47 12.20
N LEU A 186 0.20 -3.33 11.43
CA LEU A 186 0.19 -3.70 10.00
C LEU A 186 -0.22 -5.15 9.74
N ALA A 187 0.13 -6.07 10.65
CA ALA A 187 -0.26 -7.47 10.57
C ALA A 187 -1.79 -7.71 10.61
N ASP A 188 -2.57 -6.71 11.03
CA ASP A 188 -4.03 -6.79 11.16
C ASP A 188 -4.76 -6.47 9.84
N ILE A 189 -4.06 -5.89 8.86
CA ILE A 189 -4.67 -5.44 7.60
C ILE A 189 -5.17 -6.64 6.79
N ALA A 190 -4.33 -7.66 6.56
CA ALA A 190 -4.74 -8.85 5.82
C ALA A 190 -5.93 -9.59 6.48
N PRO A 191 -5.94 -9.87 7.79
CA PRO A 191 -7.12 -10.39 8.49
C PRO A 191 -8.37 -9.51 8.34
N THR A 192 -8.21 -8.18 8.31
CA THR A 192 -9.34 -7.26 8.11
C THR A 192 -9.90 -7.37 6.69
N MET A 193 -9.03 -7.48 5.70
CA MET A 193 -9.44 -7.70 4.30
C MET A 193 -10.16 -9.04 4.13
N LEU A 194 -9.64 -10.12 4.72
CA LEU A 194 -10.31 -11.43 4.68
C LEU A 194 -11.70 -11.39 5.32
N LYS A 195 -11.84 -10.69 6.47
CA LYS A 195 -13.15 -10.51 7.10
C LYS A 195 -14.14 -9.77 6.19
N LEU A 196 -13.71 -8.74 5.47
CA LEU A 196 -14.54 -8.03 4.50
C LEU A 196 -14.93 -8.89 3.29
N LEU A 197 -14.05 -9.80 2.89
CA LEU A 197 -14.30 -10.80 1.83
C LEU A 197 -15.12 -12.00 2.31
N ASN A 198 -15.53 -12.05 3.58
CA ASN A 198 -16.19 -13.19 4.23
C ASN A 198 -15.38 -14.50 4.12
N MET A 199 -14.06 -14.40 4.21
CA MET A 199 -13.13 -15.53 4.19
C MET A 199 -12.62 -15.82 5.59
N GLU A 200 -12.33 -17.08 5.87
CA GLU A 200 -11.66 -17.50 7.09
C GLU A 200 -10.20 -17.05 7.09
N GLN A 201 -9.66 -16.75 8.26
CA GLN A 201 -8.28 -16.38 8.43
C GLN A 201 -7.43 -17.64 8.60
N PRO A 202 -6.36 -17.84 7.78
CA PRO A 202 -5.46 -18.98 7.95
C PRO A 202 -4.62 -18.82 9.22
N GLU A 203 -4.22 -19.95 9.80
CA GLU A 203 -3.49 -20.01 11.08
C GLU A 203 -2.13 -19.27 11.06
N GLU A 204 -1.50 -19.18 9.89
CA GLU A 204 -0.23 -18.48 9.72
C GLU A 204 -0.36 -16.96 9.84
N MET A 205 -1.54 -16.39 9.66
CA MET A 205 -1.80 -14.97 9.89
C MET A 205 -2.04 -14.72 11.39
N THR A 206 -1.06 -14.15 12.06
CA THR A 206 -1.10 -13.91 13.52
C THR A 206 -1.80 -12.62 13.93
N GLY A 207 -2.06 -11.72 12.99
CA GLY A 207 -2.83 -10.48 13.21
C GLY A 207 -4.30 -10.75 13.48
N LYS A 208 -5.05 -9.71 13.83
CA LYS A 208 -6.48 -9.78 14.13
C LYS A 208 -7.21 -8.69 13.39
N SER A 209 -8.37 -9.00 12.81
CA SER A 209 -9.18 -7.97 12.15
C SER A 209 -9.36 -6.72 13.03
N ILE A 210 -9.21 -5.54 12.42
CA ILE A 210 -9.51 -4.24 13.04
C ILE A 210 -11.02 -4.00 13.11
N ILE A 211 -11.80 -4.63 12.24
CA ILE A 211 -13.26 -4.60 12.29
C ILE A 211 -13.73 -5.54 13.42
N LEU A 212 -14.58 -5.01 14.31
CA LEU A 212 -15.18 -5.73 15.43
C LEU A 212 -16.29 -6.71 14.97
#